data_dcbd8a294d609238847c632788525e88
#
_entry.id   dcbd8a294d609238847c632788525e88
#
_cell.length_a   1.000
_cell.length_b   1.000
_cell.length_c   1.000
_cell.angle_alpha   90.00
_cell.angle_beta   90.00
_cell.angle_gamma   90.00
#
_symmetry.space_group_name_H-M   'P 1'
#
loop_
_entity.id
_entity.type
_entity.pdbx_description
1 polymer ?
#
loop_
_entity_poly.entity_id
_entity_poly.type
_entity_poly.pdbx_seq_one_letter_code
_entity_poly.pdbx_strand_id
1 'polypeptide(L)'
;KIMTSFGVMYQQGALFGSMNLLDNVTLFMQEYTQLTQAQMDLLARCKLDLVGLLPYETYMPSEISGGMQKRAAIARAMALDPKILFLDEPSAGLDPITSADLDSTIQDLSKNLGITFVIVSHELASIYAIADKVIMLDKEAKGIIAEGDPKVLRDTSKDPRVHQFFNRIMSKDAA
;
A
#
# COMPACT_ATOMS: atom_id res chain seq x y z
N LYS A 1 22.71 1.89 -1.65
CA LYS A 1 22.08 2.83 -0.68
C LYS A 1 20.68 3.31 -1.10
N ILE A 2 20.39 3.52 -2.39
CA ILE A 2 19.06 3.98 -2.84
C ILE A 2 18.01 2.87 -2.69
N MET A 3 18.34 1.62 -3.04
CA MET A 3 17.43 0.47 -2.99
C MET A 3 16.90 0.12 -1.58
N THR A 4 17.56 0.61 -0.53
CA THR A 4 17.13 0.40 0.87
C THR A 4 16.36 1.59 1.44
N SER A 5 16.17 2.68 0.66
CA SER A 5 15.53 3.91 1.15
C SER A 5 14.01 3.90 0.99
N PHE A 6 13.49 3.04 0.12
CA PHE A 6 12.05 2.90 -0.10
C PHE A 6 11.67 1.44 -0.34
N GLY A 7 10.44 1.09 -0.03
CA GLY A 7 9.83 -0.19 -0.36
C GLY A 7 8.73 -0.02 -1.39
N VAL A 8 8.43 -1.09 -2.12
CA VAL A 8 7.39 -1.09 -3.16
C VAL A 8 6.49 -2.30 -3.00
N MET A 9 5.19 -2.07 -3.03
CA MET A 9 4.16 -3.08 -3.17
C MET A 9 3.45 -2.89 -4.50
N TYR A 10 3.51 -3.88 -5.36
CA TYR A 10 2.80 -3.92 -6.64
C TYR A 10 1.33 -4.32 -6.47
N GLN A 11 0.49 -3.99 -7.43
CA GLN A 11 -0.96 -4.19 -7.40
C GLN A 11 -1.41 -5.60 -7.00
N GLN A 12 -0.74 -6.65 -7.45
CA GLN A 12 -1.04 -8.05 -7.07
C GLN A 12 -0.25 -8.53 -5.85
N GLY A 13 0.43 -7.62 -5.11
CA GLY A 13 1.33 -7.95 -4.02
C GLY A 13 2.65 -8.56 -4.48
N ALA A 14 2.67 -9.29 -5.59
CA ALA A 14 3.84 -9.95 -6.20
C ALA A 14 4.66 -10.82 -5.23
N LEU A 15 3.98 -11.51 -4.29
CA LEU A 15 4.62 -12.49 -3.43
C LEU A 15 5.17 -13.65 -4.27
N PHE A 16 6.31 -14.20 -3.86
CA PHE A 16 6.86 -15.40 -4.47
C PHE A 16 6.02 -16.62 -4.03
N GLY A 17 5.26 -17.20 -4.96
CA GLY A 17 4.34 -18.30 -4.69
C GLY A 17 5.02 -19.59 -4.24
N SER A 18 6.32 -19.74 -4.47
CA SER A 18 7.15 -20.90 -4.05
C SER A 18 7.81 -20.71 -2.68
N MET A 19 7.53 -19.61 -1.98
CA MET A 19 8.07 -19.28 -0.67
C MET A 19 6.95 -19.02 0.32
N ASN A 20 7.11 -19.41 1.59
CA ASN A 20 6.20 -19.05 2.65
C ASN A 20 6.29 -17.54 2.99
N LEU A 21 5.47 -17.05 3.91
CA LEU A 21 5.44 -15.62 4.23
C LEU A 21 6.74 -15.14 4.88
N LEU A 22 7.34 -15.95 5.77
CA LEU A 22 8.61 -15.62 6.40
C LEU A 22 9.71 -15.46 5.36
N ASP A 23 9.83 -16.42 4.43
CA ASP A 23 10.83 -16.41 3.37
C ASP A 23 10.63 -15.24 2.40
N ASN A 24 9.38 -14.90 2.09
CA ASN A 24 9.06 -13.73 1.27
C ASN A 24 9.58 -12.43 1.90
N VAL A 25 9.53 -12.29 3.23
CA VAL A 25 10.03 -11.09 3.92
C VAL A 25 11.55 -11.13 4.07
N THR A 26 12.14 -12.28 4.41
CA THR A 26 13.61 -12.41 4.63
C THR A 26 14.42 -12.26 3.34
N LEU A 27 13.84 -12.56 2.17
CA LEU A 27 14.56 -12.55 0.89
C LEU A 27 15.32 -11.25 0.63
N PHE A 28 14.69 -10.10 0.88
CA PHE A 28 15.35 -8.79 0.68
C PHE A 28 16.44 -8.54 1.73
N MET A 29 16.28 -9.05 2.95
CA MET A 29 17.31 -8.95 3.99
C MET A 29 18.53 -9.79 3.61
N GLN A 30 18.34 -10.98 3.03
CA GLN A 30 19.44 -11.84 2.55
C GLN A 30 20.27 -11.16 1.46
N GLU A 31 19.63 -10.45 0.54
CA GLU A 31 20.29 -9.80 -0.59
C GLU A 31 21.01 -8.50 -0.19
N TYR A 32 20.43 -7.72 0.73
CA TYR A 32 20.90 -6.34 0.98
C TYR A 32 21.51 -6.11 2.36
N THR A 33 21.63 -7.14 3.22
CA THR A 33 22.21 -7.00 4.56
C THR A 33 23.25 -8.07 4.87
N GLN A 34 23.96 -7.90 5.96
CA GLN A 34 24.93 -8.88 6.50
C GLN A 34 24.37 -9.60 7.76
N LEU A 35 23.05 -9.62 7.92
CA LEU A 35 22.39 -10.25 9.05
C LEU A 35 22.52 -11.77 8.97
N THR A 36 22.62 -12.43 10.12
CA THR A 36 22.52 -13.88 10.22
C THR A 36 21.08 -14.33 9.95
N GLN A 37 20.87 -15.60 9.56
CA GLN A 37 19.52 -16.13 9.33
C GLN A 37 18.61 -15.92 10.54
N ALA A 38 19.09 -16.20 11.76
CA ALA A 38 18.31 -16.02 12.98
C ALA A 38 17.90 -14.54 13.21
N GLN A 39 18.76 -13.59 12.85
CA GLN A 39 18.41 -12.17 12.93
C GLN A 39 17.37 -11.77 11.89
N MET A 40 17.51 -12.26 10.65
CA MET A 40 16.54 -12.02 9.58
C MET A 40 15.17 -12.61 9.93
N ASP A 41 15.13 -13.84 10.43
CA ASP A 41 13.89 -14.49 10.85
C ASP A 41 13.18 -13.71 11.98
N LEU A 42 13.94 -13.23 12.96
CA LEU A 42 13.38 -12.41 14.04
C LEU A 42 12.77 -11.11 13.50
N LEU A 43 13.52 -10.39 12.65
CA LEU A 43 13.02 -9.14 12.04
C LEU A 43 11.82 -9.38 11.13
N ALA A 44 11.84 -10.45 10.34
CA ALA A 44 10.72 -10.80 9.46
C ALA A 44 9.45 -11.14 10.26
N ARG A 45 9.57 -11.87 11.38
CA ARG A 45 8.46 -12.10 12.32
C ARG A 45 7.91 -10.79 12.87
N CYS A 46 8.77 -9.84 13.25
CA CYS A 46 8.30 -8.51 13.66
C CYS A 46 7.53 -7.80 12.54
N LYS A 47 7.97 -7.90 11.26
CA LYS A 47 7.24 -7.29 10.14
C LYS A 47 5.89 -7.96 9.89
N LEU A 48 5.83 -9.29 10.01
CA LEU A 48 4.57 -10.04 9.90
C LEU A 48 3.62 -9.73 11.06
N ASP A 49 4.14 -9.56 12.27
CA ASP A 49 3.33 -9.17 13.44
C ASP A 49 2.69 -7.80 13.27
N LEU A 50 3.44 -6.81 12.77
CA LEU A 50 2.95 -5.45 12.47
C LEU A 50 1.74 -5.43 11.53
N VAL A 51 1.57 -6.44 10.71
CA VAL A 51 0.42 -6.57 9.79
C VAL A 51 -0.55 -7.69 10.21
N GLY A 52 -0.40 -8.24 11.44
CA GLY A 52 -1.27 -9.27 12.00
C GLY A 52 -1.13 -10.65 11.34
N LEU A 53 0.04 -10.97 10.77
CA LEU A 53 0.28 -12.22 10.04
C LEU A 53 1.31 -13.14 10.70
N LEU A 54 1.80 -12.85 11.90
CA LEU A 54 2.75 -13.71 12.60
C LEU A 54 2.28 -15.18 12.73
N PRO A 55 1.01 -15.47 13.05
CA PRO A 55 0.53 -16.85 13.15
C PRO A 55 0.57 -17.63 11.81
N TYR A 56 0.74 -16.95 10.70
CA TYR A 56 0.73 -17.49 9.34
C TYR A 56 2.12 -17.49 8.69
N GLU A 57 3.19 -17.32 9.44
CA GLU A 57 4.56 -17.15 8.92
C GLU A 57 5.02 -18.29 8.00
N THR A 58 4.56 -19.52 8.25
CA THR A 58 4.90 -20.71 7.47
C THR A 58 3.95 -21.00 6.30
N TYR A 59 2.87 -20.23 6.17
CA TYR A 59 1.88 -20.42 5.10
C TYR A 59 2.40 -19.92 3.76
N MET A 60 2.01 -20.61 2.69
CA MET A 60 2.26 -20.18 1.32
C MET A 60 1.26 -19.09 0.91
N PRO A 61 1.60 -18.21 -0.04
CA PRO A 61 0.65 -17.20 -0.54
C PRO A 61 -0.68 -17.78 -1.02
N SER A 62 -0.68 -19.01 -1.57
CA SER A 62 -1.90 -19.67 -2.03
C SER A 62 -2.82 -20.17 -0.93
N GLU A 63 -2.35 -20.23 0.32
CA GLU A 63 -3.09 -20.76 1.47
C GLU A 63 -3.78 -19.65 2.29
N ILE A 64 -3.62 -18.39 1.90
CA ILE A 64 -4.14 -17.21 2.61
C ILE A 64 -5.06 -16.38 1.72
N SER A 65 -5.93 -15.58 2.36
CA SER A 65 -6.86 -14.70 1.64
C SER A 65 -6.16 -13.58 0.87
N GLY A 66 -6.86 -12.97 -0.10
CA GLY A 66 -6.34 -11.84 -0.86
C GLY A 66 -5.91 -10.66 0.01
N GLY A 67 -6.70 -10.32 1.04
CA GLY A 67 -6.34 -9.27 2.01
C GLY A 67 -5.09 -9.62 2.82
N MET A 68 -4.94 -10.89 3.22
CA MET A 68 -3.71 -11.36 3.88
C MET A 68 -2.51 -11.28 2.94
N GLN A 69 -2.67 -11.61 1.65
CA GLN A 69 -1.60 -11.47 0.65
C GLN A 69 -1.16 -10.00 0.52
N LYS A 70 -2.09 -9.06 0.50
CA LYS A 70 -1.80 -7.62 0.45
C LYS A 70 -1.02 -7.17 1.69
N ARG A 71 -1.43 -7.58 2.88
CA ARG A 71 -0.71 -7.29 4.14
C ARG A 71 0.68 -7.92 4.17
N ALA A 72 0.84 -9.15 3.70
CA ALA A 72 2.15 -9.80 3.58
C ALA A 72 3.07 -9.07 2.60
N ALA A 73 2.53 -8.55 1.49
CA ALA A 73 3.29 -7.74 0.54
C ALA A 73 3.76 -6.41 1.15
N ILE A 74 2.95 -5.78 2.02
CA ILE A 74 3.38 -4.61 2.80
C ILE A 74 4.50 -5.00 3.78
N ALA A 75 4.37 -6.10 4.52
CA ALA A 75 5.41 -6.59 5.42
C ALA A 75 6.74 -6.82 4.68
N ARG A 76 6.69 -7.43 3.49
CA ARG A 76 7.86 -7.59 2.63
C ARG A 76 8.44 -6.26 2.16
N ALA A 77 7.60 -5.31 1.76
CA ALA A 77 8.06 -3.97 1.36
C ALA A 77 8.75 -3.22 2.51
N MET A 78 8.41 -3.54 3.77
CA MET A 78 9.02 -2.99 4.98
C MET A 78 10.30 -3.74 5.43
N ALA A 79 10.72 -4.80 4.74
CA ALA A 79 11.81 -5.68 5.19
C ALA A 79 13.12 -4.96 5.55
N LEU A 80 13.44 -3.89 4.84
CA LEU A 80 14.68 -3.10 5.02
C LEU A 80 14.47 -1.78 5.79
N ASP A 81 13.40 -1.66 6.55
CA ASP A 81 13.05 -0.45 7.32
C ASP A 81 13.06 0.85 6.49
N PRO A 82 12.38 0.89 5.33
CA PRO A 82 12.35 2.07 4.49
C PRO A 82 11.56 3.21 5.15
N LYS A 83 11.94 4.45 4.84
CA LYS A 83 11.18 5.64 5.27
C LYS A 83 9.96 5.93 4.40
N ILE A 84 9.96 5.41 3.18
CA ILE A 84 8.89 5.64 2.19
C ILE A 84 8.45 4.29 1.63
N LEU A 85 7.14 4.07 1.59
CA LEU A 85 6.52 2.92 0.92
C LEU A 85 5.64 3.40 -0.23
N PHE A 86 5.89 2.85 -1.41
CA PHE A 86 5.04 3.02 -2.58
C PHE A 86 4.08 1.83 -2.68
N LEU A 87 2.78 2.10 -2.69
CA LEU A 87 1.76 1.09 -2.84
C LEU A 87 0.96 1.36 -4.13
N ASP A 88 0.87 0.36 -4.99
CA ASP A 88 0.11 0.43 -6.22
C ASP A 88 -1.20 -0.34 -6.05
N GLU A 89 -2.34 0.38 -6.01
CA GLU A 89 -3.70 -0.14 -5.86
C GLU A 89 -3.81 -1.21 -4.75
N PRO A 90 -3.47 -0.89 -3.49
CA PRO A 90 -3.37 -1.88 -2.42
C PRO A 90 -4.72 -2.57 -2.13
N SER A 91 -5.84 -1.86 -2.22
CA SER A 91 -7.19 -2.37 -1.96
C SER A 91 -7.86 -3.03 -3.17
N ALA A 92 -7.23 -2.97 -4.37
CA ALA A 92 -7.83 -3.51 -5.58
C ALA A 92 -8.17 -5.00 -5.45
N GLY A 93 -9.44 -5.34 -5.76
CA GLY A 93 -9.95 -6.72 -5.72
C GLY A 93 -10.35 -7.22 -4.34
N LEU A 94 -10.33 -6.37 -3.31
CA LEU A 94 -10.84 -6.69 -1.98
C LEU A 94 -12.31 -6.27 -1.84
N ASP A 95 -13.02 -6.96 -0.96
CA ASP A 95 -14.33 -6.51 -0.51
C ASP A 95 -14.20 -5.26 0.40
N PRO A 96 -15.28 -4.48 0.59
CA PRO A 96 -15.21 -3.21 1.32
C PRO A 96 -14.72 -3.34 2.78
N ILE A 97 -15.03 -4.45 3.45
CA ILE A 97 -14.62 -4.67 4.85
C ILE A 97 -13.12 -4.94 4.90
N THR A 98 -12.64 -5.86 4.07
CA THR A 98 -11.21 -6.19 3.98
C THR A 98 -10.38 -4.99 3.51
N SER A 99 -10.92 -4.15 2.62
CA SER A 99 -10.29 -2.89 2.21
C SER A 99 -10.13 -1.92 3.38
N ALA A 100 -11.18 -1.73 4.18
CA ALA A 100 -11.13 -0.86 5.36
C ALA A 100 -10.14 -1.36 6.41
N ASP A 101 -10.04 -2.69 6.61
CA ASP A 101 -9.04 -3.29 7.51
C ASP A 101 -7.60 -3.06 7.02
N LEU A 102 -7.39 -3.10 5.69
CA LEU A 102 -6.10 -2.78 5.10
C LEU A 102 -5.75 -1.30 5.27
N ASP A 103 -6.72 -0.41 5.05
CA ASP A 103 -6.57 1.03 5.26
C ASP A 103 -6.20 1.36 6.72
N SER A 104 -6.85 0.71 7.69
CA SER A 104 -6.50 0.82 9.11
C SER A 104 -5.06 0.37 9.37
N THR A 105 -4.65 -0.76 8.81
CA THR A 105 -3.27 -1.25 8.92
C THR A 105 -2.25 -0.22 8.39
N ILE A 106 -2.52 0.38 7.22
CA ILE A 106 -1.65 1.41 6.63
C ILE A 106 -1.56 2.65 7.53
N GLN A 107 -2.70 3.11 8.08
CA GLN A 107 -2.72 4.23 9.03
C GLN A 107 -1.91 3.95 10.30
N ASP A 108 -2.06 2.76 10.87
CA ASP A 108 -1.35 2.36 12.09
C ASP A 108 0.16 2.30 11.85
N LEU A 109 0.60 1.74 10.72
CA LEU A 109 2.00 1.72 10.32
C LEU A 109 2.54 3.14 10.12
N SER A 110 1.79 4.01 9.45
CA SER A 110 2.20 5.40 9.24
C SER A 110 2.38 6.15 10.58
N LYS A 111 1.39 6.06 11.47
CA LYS A 111 1.39 6.78 12.76
C LYS A 111 2.43 6.24 13.74
N ASN A 112 2.53 4.92 13.85
CA ASN A 112 3.36 4.27 14.89
C ASN A 112 4.84 4.17 14.50
N LEU A 113 5.13 4.02 13.19
CA LEU A 113 6.49 3.84 12.69
C LEU A 113 7.04 5.08 11.95
N GLY A 114 6.21 6.10 11.73
CA GLY A 114 6.61 7.31 11.00
C GLY A 114 6.95 7.05 9.53
N ILE A 115 6.38 6.00 8.92
CA ILE A 115 6.57 5.67 7.51
C ILE A 115 5.68 6.57 6.66
N THR A 116 6.26 7.16 5.62
CA THR A 116 5.50 7.89 4.60
C THR A 116 4.99 6.92 3.53
N PHE A 117 3.68 6.89 3.32
CA PHE A 117 3.06 6.11 2.27
C PHE A 117 2.76 6.99 1.05
N VAL A 118 3.16 6.53 -0.13
CA VAL A 118 2.77 7.09 -1.43
C VAL A 118 1.91 6.04 -2.12
N ILE A 119 0.62 6.31 -2.23
CA ILE A 119 -0.37 5.33 -2.68
C ILE A 119 -0.96 5.78 -4.00
N VAL A 120 -0.91 4.90 -5.01
CA VAL A 120 -1.69 5.06 -6.24
C VAL A 120 -3.02 4.35 -6.02
N SER A 121 -4.14 5.07 -6.12
CA SER A 121 -5.47 4.49 -5.99
C SER A 121 -6.52 5.31 -6.73
N HIS A 122 -7.58 4.65 -7.14
CA HIS A 122 -8.80 5.26 -7.67
C HIS A 122 -10.01 5.01 -6.75
N GLU A 123 -9.81 4.38 -5.60
CA GLU A 123 -10.86 4.03 -4.66
C GLU A 123 -11.12 5.17 -3.66
N LEU A 124 -12.23 5.89 -3.86
CA LEU A 124 -12.55 7.09 -3.06
C LEU A 124 -12.71 6.80 -1.57
N ALA A 125 -13.23 5.62 -1.21
CA ALA A 125 -13.40 5.25 0.19
C ALA A 125 -12.05 5.23 0.92
N SER A 126 -11.06 4.53 0.37
CA SER A 126 -9.69 4.50 0.88
C SER A 126 -9.04 5.88 0.85
N ILE A 127 -9.17 6.63 -0.26
CA ILE A 127 -8.60 7.98 -0.37
C ILE A 127 -9.11 8.87 0.77
N TYR A 128 -10.42 8.89 1.04
CA TYR A 128 -10.99 9.69 2.13
C TYR A 128 -10.62 9.19 3.52
N ALA A 129 -10.36 7.89 3.65
CA ALA A 129 -10.00 7.29 4.93
C ALA A 129 -8.56 7.60 5.33
N ILE A 130 -7.60 7.44 4.40
CA ILE A 130 -6.18 7.41 4.75
C ILE A 130 -5.32 8.53 4.18
N ALA A 131 -5.78 9.29 3.16
CA ALA A 131 -4.93 10.28 2.53
C ALA A 131 -4.95 11.61 3.27
N ASP A 132 -3.78 12.08 3.70
CA ASP A 132 -3.59 13.44 4.18
C ASP A 132 -3.54 14.45 3.02
N LYS A 133 -3.03 14.00 1.88
CA LYS A 133 -2.83 14.81 0.68
C LYS A 133 -2.98 13.96 -0.57
N VAL A 134 -3.67 14.49 -1.56
CA VAL A 134 -3.86 13.88 -2.88
C VAL A 134 -3.19 14.73 -3.94
N ILE A 135 -2.60 14.05 -4.93
CA ILE A 135 -2.11 14.65 -6.18
C ILE A 135 -2.87 13.96 -7.31
N MET A 136 -3.69 14.72 -8.04
CA MET A 136 -4.44 14.19 -9.17
C MET A 136 -3.73 14.47 -10.48
N LEU A 137 -3.43 13.40 -11.20
CA LEU A 137 -2.79 13.43 -12.51
C LEU A 137 -3.86 13.30 -13.63
N ASP A 138 -3.67 14.02 -14.71
CA ASP A 138 -4.54 13.94 -15.87
C ASP A 138 -3.75 13.68 -17.15
N LYS A 139 -4.27 12.75 -17.96
CA LYS A 139 -3.61 12.30 -19.19
C LYS A 139 -3.60 13.37 -20.28
N GLU A 140 -4.68 14.14 -20.39
CA GLU A 140 -4.81 15.18 -21.44
C GLU A 140 -3.98 16.41 -21.08
N ALA A 141 -4.04 16.84 -19.81
CA ALA A 141 -3.21 17.91 -19.28
C ALA A 141 -1.72 17.52 -19.19
N LYS A 142 -1.41 16.21 -19.26
CA LYS A 142 -0.05 15.64 -19.09
C LYS A 142 0.64 16.14 -17.83
N GLY A 143 -0.12 16.31 -16.74
CA GLY A 143 0.41 16.88 -15.52
C GLY A 143 -0.56 16.81 -14.34
N ILE A 144 -0.20 17.55 -13.29
CA ILE A 144 -1.00 17.67 -12.07
C ILE A 144 -2.14 18.67 -12.34
N ILE A 145 -3.38 18.25 -12.06
CA ILE A 145 -4.58 19.11 -12.19
C ILE A 145 -5.17 19.51 -10.83
N ALA A 146 -4.83 18.79 -9.78
CA ALA A 146 -5.22 19.17 -8.41
C ALA A 146 -4.22 18.60 -7.40
N GLU A 147 -4.07 19.32 -6.27
CA GLU A 147 -3.23 18.92 -5.15
C GLU A 147 -3.83 19.48 -3.86
N GLY A 148 -3.96 18.65 -2.82
CA GLY A 148 -4.46 19.07 -1.51
C GLY A 148 -5.19 18.00 -0.73
N ASP A 149 -5.87 18.39 0.35
CA ASP A 149 -6.75 17.53 1.13
C ASP A 149 -7.92 17.03 0.26
N PRO A 150 -8.20 15.73 0.20
CA PRO A 150 -9.25 15.18 -0.66
C PRO A 150 -10.65 15.75 -0.34
N LYS A 151 -10.96 16.05 0.93
CA LYS A 151 -12.24 16.62 1.34
C LYS A 151 -12.39 18.07 0.87
N VAL A 152 -11.30 18.83 0.97
CA VAL A 152 -11.25 20.22 0.47
C VAL A 152 -11.38 20.24 -1.04
N LEU A 153 -10.66 19.36 -1.74
CA LEU A 153 -10.71 19.26 -3.22
C LEU A 153 -12.10 18.89 -3.72
N ARG A 154 -12.80 17.99 -3.04
CA ARG A 154 -14.19 17.61 -3.35
C ARG A 154 -15.12 18.85 -3.33
N ASP A 155 -14.99 19.68 -2.30
CA ASP A 155 -15.95 20.76 -2.04
C ASP A 155 -15.59 22.07 -2.75
N THR A 156 -14.31 22.30 -3.05
CA THR A 156 -13.83 23.61 -3.52
C THR A 156 -13.23 23.62 -4.93
N SER A 157 -12.92 22.45 -5.50
CA SER A 157 -12.28 22.39 -6.82
C SER A 157 -13.19 22.96 -7.92
N LYS A 158 -12.62 23.84 -8.73
CA LYS A 158 -13.28 24.42 -9.91
C LYS A 158 -13.04 23.61 -11.19
N ASP A 159 -12.07 22.68 -11.18
CA ASP A 159 -11.83 21.81 -12.33
C ASP A 159 -12.93 20.73 -12.41
N PRO A 160 -13.69 20.67 -13.50
CA PRO A 160 -14.79 19.72 -13.65
C PRO A 160 -14.37 18.24 -13.46
N ARG A 161 -13.15 17.88 -13.88
CA ARG A 161 -12.63 16.52 -13.78
C ARG A 161 -12.39 16.13 -12.32
N VAL A 162 -11.83 17.04 -11.54
CA VAL A 162 -11.59 16.87 -10.10
C VAL A 162 -12.92 16.74 -9.37
N HIS A 163 -13.86 17.64 -9.65
CA HIS A 163 -15.20 17.62 -9.06
C HIS A 163 -15.95 16.33 -9.40
N GLN A 164 -15.87 15.88 -10.67
CA GLN A 164 -16.48 14.65 -11.15
C GLN A 164 -15.92 13.41 -10.43
N PHE A 165 -14.59 13.31 -10.30
CA PHE A 165 -13.93 12.20 -9.61
C PHE A 165 -14.38 12.11 -8.15
N PHE A 166 -14.24 13.18 -7.39
CA PHE A 166 -14.50 13.18 -5.95
C PHE A 166 -16.00 13.07 -5.59
N ASN A 167 -16.91 13.47 -6.49
CA ASN A 167 -18.35 13.38 -6.27
C ASN A 167 -19.03 12.21 -7.01
N ARG A 168 -18.27 11.34 -7.68
CA ARG A 168 -18.79 10.21 -8.47
C ARG A 168 -19.87 10.62 -9.48
N ILE A 169 -19.72 11.76 -10.13
CA ILE A 169 -20.66 12.25 -11.12
C ILE A 169 -20.30 11.65 -12.47
N MET A 170 -21.27 11.00 -13.13
CA MET A 170 -21.08 10.49 -14.50
C MET A 170 -20.93 11.67 -15.47
N SER A 171 -19.95 11.60 -16.38
CA SER A 171 -19.86 12.56 -17.48
C SER A 171 -21.10 12.36 -18.38
N LYS A 172 -21.88 13.41 -18.60
CA LYS A 172 -23.03 13.39 -19.53
C LYS A 172 -22.63 13.43 -21.02
N ASP A 173 -21.33 13.55 -21.30
CA ASP A 173 -20.80 13.83 -22.65
C ASP A 173 -19.97 12.66 -23.23
N ALA A 174 -20.30 11.41 -22.90
CA ALA A 174 -19.76 10.22 -23.56
C ALA A 174 -20.85 9.49 -24.34
N ALA A 175 -21.47 10.20 -25.26
CA ALA A 175 -22.39 9.64 -26.27
C ALA A 175 -22.05 10.22 -27.65
#